data_e6a5da5a20c87c577869408d66189b92
#
_entry.id   e6a5da5a20c87c577869408d66189b92
#
_cell.length_a   1.000
_cell.length_b   1.000
_cell.length_c   1.000
_cell.angle_alpha   90.00
_cell.angle_beta   90.00
_cell.angle_gamma   90.00
#
_symmetry.space_group_name_H-M   'P 1'
#
loop_
_entity.id
_entity.type
_entity.pdbx_description
1 polymer ?
#
loop_
_entity_poly.entity_id
_entity_poly.type
_entity_poly.pdbx_seq_one_letter_code
_entity_poly.pdbx_strand_id
1 'polypeptide(L)'
;AISGRDDLCVGDNPVVYTVPPVGGSSFTWTVDPAVGIKTFDFNTNAIMISAALTPGTGNITVYETNSLGCSGDPFILPVQVWESPAKEDIIGDAVVCAYTTHSYSVTNRVGSTYSWTLPGGAAIIGDPSASSISVMFGNVGGTVSVRETNIAGCITNHNPFSVTVNPQPS
;
A
#
# COMPACT_ATOMS: atom_id res chain seq x y z
N ALA A 1 -19.81 -16.55 -5.78
CA ALA A 1 -19.08 -15.31 -5.96
C ALA A 1 -17.58 -15.54 -5.69
N ILE A 2 -16.71 -14.78 -6.34
CA ILE A 2 -15.27 -14.75 -6.07
C ILE A 2 -15.03 -13.98 -4.77
N SER A 3 -14.20 -14.51 -3.89
CA SER A 3 -13.68 -13.84 -2.69
C SER A 3 -12.23 -13.44 -2.93
N GLY A 4 -11.89 -12.20 -2.65
CA GLY A 4 -10.57 -11.60 -2.80
C GLY A 4 -10.67 -10.09 -2.78
N ARG A 5 -9.52 -9.40 -2.88
CA ARG A 5 -9.48 -7.93 -2.93
C ARG A 5 -9.87 -7.45 -4.32
N ASP A 6 -10.68 -6.42 -4.38
CA ASP A 6 -11.07 -5.71 -5.62
C ASP A 6 -10.20 -4.45 -5.88
N ASP A 7 -9.51 -3.96 -4.84
CA ASP A 7 -8.48 -2.92 -4.94
C ASP A 7 -7.10 -3.52 -4.66
N LEU A 8 -6.19 -3.41 -5.62
CA LEU A 8 -4.80 -3.83 -5.55
C LEU A 8 -3.86 -2.65 -5.72
N CYS A 9 -2.65 -2.78 -5.22
CA CYS A 9 -1.56 -1.87 -5.53
C CYS A 9 -0.65 -2.46 -6.60
N VAL A 10 -0.05 -1.63 -7.43
CA VAL A 10 0.95 -2.08 -8.41
C VAL A 10 1.99 -2.97 -7.72
N GLY A 11 2.22 -4.17 -8.27
CA GLY A 11 3.20 -5.12 -7.75
C GLY A 11 2.80 -5.88 -6.48
N ASP A 12 1.56 -5.78 -5.99
CA ASP A 12 1.07 -6.63 -4.89
C ASP A 12 1.29 -8.11 -5.22
N ASN A 13 1.91 -8.85 -4.31
CA ASN A 13 2.26 -10.26 -4.52
C ASN A 13 2.58 -10.98 -3.19
N PRO A 14 2.01 -12.17 -2.91
CA PRO A 14 0.92 -12.82 -3.65
C PRO A 14 -0.47 -12.31 -3.22
N VAL A 15 -1.43 -12.34 -4.15
CA VAL A 15 -2.84 -12.09 -3.85
C VAL A 15 -3.64 -13.34 -4.16
N VAL A 16 -4.48 -13.77 -3.22
CA VAL A 16 -5.25 -15.02 -3.32
C VAL A 16 -6.71 -14.71 -3.62
N TYR A 17 -7.28 -15.45 -4.57
CA TYR A 17 -8.69 -15.43 -4.90
C TYR A 17 -9.28 -16.83 -4.81
N THR A 18 -10.50 -16.90 -4.28
CA THR A 18 -11.18 -18.17 -4.06
C THR A 18 -12.65 -18.11 -4.46
N VAL A 19 -13.23 -19.26 -4.79
CA VAL A 19 -14.67 -19.48 -4.79
C VAL A 19 -15.02 -20.61 -3.83
N PRO A 20 -16.26 -20.74 -3.34
CA PRO A 20 -16.66 -21.88 -2.53
C PRO A 20 -16.37 -23.20 -3.26
N PRO A 21 -15.78 -24.20 -2.58
CA PRO A 21 -15.52 -25.49 -3.18
C PRO A 21 -16.84 -26.22 -3.47
N VAL A 22 -16.93 -26.89 -4.63
CA VAL A 22 -18.06 -27.74 -5.00
C VAL A 22 -17.52 -29.12 -5.35
N GLY A 23 -18.02 -30.15 -4.66
CA GLY A 23 -17.54 -31.52 -4.81
C GLY A 23 -17.76 -32.04 -6.24
N GLY A 24 -16.70 -32.53 -6.89
CA GLY A 24 -16.72 -33.03 -8.25
C GLY A 24 -16.67 -31.97 -9.34
N SER A 25 -16.65 -30.69 -9.01
CA SER A 25 -16.45 -29.59 -9.96
C SER A 25 -14.98 -29.25 -10.15
N SER A 26 -14.65 -28.79 -11.35
CA SER A 26 -13.38 -28.14 -11.70
C SER A 26 -13.60 -26.66 -11.99
N PHE A 27 -12.54 -25.85 -11.82
CA PHE A 27 -12.60 -24.40 -11.98
C PHE A 27 -11.56 -23.93 -13.01
N THR A 28 -11.98 -23.09 -13.94
CA THR A 28 -11.09 -22.46 -14.93
C THR A 28 -11.04 -20.96 -14.66
N TRP A 29 -9.86 -20.47 -14.31
CA TRP A 29 -9.64 -19.08 -13.98
C TRP A 29 -8.97 -18.30 -15.13
N THR A 30 -9.45 -17.11 -15.39
CA THR A 30 -8.81 -16.14 -16.29
C THR A 30 -8.59 -14.82 -15.52
N VAL A 31 -7.45 -14.19 -15.77
CA VAL A 31 -7.07 -12.91 -15.18
C VAL A 31 -6.75 -11.95 -16.31
N ASP A 32 -7.40 -10.78 -16.31
CA ASP A 32 -7.10 -9.73 -17.26
C ASP A 32 -5.64 -9.25 -17.05
N PRO A 33 -4.84 -9.11 -18.13
CA PRO A 33 -3.46 -8.61 -18.00
C PRO A 33 -3.34 -7.24 -17.32
N ALA A 34 -4.37 -6.40 -17.39
CA ALA A 34 -4.41 -5.11 -16.68
C ALA A 34 -4.53 -5.26 -15.14
N VAL A 35 -4.98 -6.44 -14.67
CA VAL A 35 -5.06 -6.77 -13.23
C VAL A 35 -3.78 -7.45 -12.78
N GLY A 36 -3.24 -8.36 -13.57
CA GLY A 36 -2.04 -9.10 -13.20
C GLY A 36 -1.85 -10.40 -13.95
N ILE A 37 -0.97 -11.24 -13.44
CA ILE A 37 -0.68 -12.57 -13.97
C ILE A 37 -0.94 -13.64 -12.93
N LYS A 38 -1.47 -14.79 -13.34
CA LYS A 38 -1.52 -15.98 -12.50
C LYS A 38 -0.12 -16.45 -12.19
N THR A 39 0.22 -16.52 -10.92
CA THR A 39 1.51 -17.07 -10.44
C THR A 39 1.36 -18.52 -10.01
N PHE A 40 0.17 -18.88 -9.55
CA PHE A 40 -0.17 -20.24 -9.19
C PHE A 40 -1.65 -20.52 -9.47
N ASP A 41 -1.91 -21.68 -10.08
CA ASP A 41 -3.25 -22.20 -10.32
C ASP A 41 -3.34 -23.58 -9.65
N PHE A 42 -4.15 -23.68 -8.61
CA PHE A 42 -4.29 -24.92 -7.87
C PHE A 42 -5.15 -25.97 -8.60
N ASN A 43 -5.64 -25.67 -9.82
CA ASN A 43 -6.68 -26.45 -10.56
C ASN A 43 -7.90 -26.74 -9.69
N THR A 44 -8.16 -25.85 -8.74
CA THR A 44 -9.20 -25.98 -7.74
C THR A 44 -9.98 -24.66 -7.65
N ASN A 45 -10.70 -24.50 -6.57
CA ASN A 45 -11.44 -23.29 -6.25
C ASN A 45 -10.59 -22.08 -5.85
N ALA A 46 -9.26 -22.09 -6.07
CA ALA A 46 -8.37 -21.00 -5.69
C ALA A 46 -7.26 -20.73 -6.72
N ILE A 47 -6.87 -19.46 -6.86
CA ILE A 47 -5.68 -19.03 -7.59
C ILE A 47 -4.86 -18.02 -6.78
N MET A 48 -3.59 -17.88 -7.12
CA MET A 48 -2.73 -16.78 -6.71
C MET A 48 -2.31 -15.94 -7.90
N ILE A 49 -2.28 -14.63 -7.73
CA ILE A 49 -1.81 -13.69 -8.75
C ILE A 49 -0.73 -12.76 -8.19
N SER A 50 0.11 -12.23 -9.09
CA SER A 50 0.86 -10.99 -8.88
C SER A 50 0.12 -9.88 -9.61
N ALA A 51 -0.17 -8.77 -8.92
CA ALA A 51 -0.81 -7.61 -9.53
C ALA A 51 0.09 -7.00 -10.63
N ALA A 52 -0.55 -6.34 -11.58
CA ALA A 52 0.14 -5.64 -12.66
C ALA A 52 1.12 -4.59 -12.12
N LEU A 53 2.18 -4.29 -12.87
CA LEU A 53 3.20 -3.28 -12.53
C LEU A 53 2.80 -1.87 -13.02
N THR A 54 1.63 -1.76 -13.65
CA THR A 54 1.02 -0.50 -14.09
C THR A 54 -0.41 -0.41 -13.58
N PRO A 55 -0.90 0.78 -13.21
CA PRO A 55 -2.28 0.94 -12.80
C PRO A 55 -3.23 0.61 -13.95
N GLY A 56 -4.41 0.08 -13.62
CA GLY A 56 -5.42 -0.31 -14.61
C GLY A 56 -6.64 -0.96 -13.99
N THR A 57 -7.62 -1.27 -14.82
CA THR A 57 -8.84 -1.97 -14.44
C THR A 57 -9.04 -3.19 -15.31
N GLY A 58 -9.58 -4.25 -14.74
CA GLY A 58 -9.88 -5.47 -15.46
C GLY A 58 -10.70 -6.43 -14.62
N ASN A 59 -10.83 -7.68 -15.08
CA ASN A 59 -11.62 -8.68 -14.41
C ASN A 59 -10.80 -9.92 -14.04
N ILE A 60 -11.17 -10.53 -12.94
CA ILE A 60 -10.87 -11.92 -12.64
C ILE A 60 -12.14 -12.70 -12.88
N THR A 61 -12.08 -13.73 -13.72
CA THR A 61 -13.23 -14.53 -14.12
C THR A 61 -12.97 -16.00 -13.82
N VAL A 62 -13.98 -16.71 -13.32
CA VAL A 62 -13.91 -18.15 -13.08
C VAL A 62 -15.15 -18.84 -13.62
N TYR A 63 -14.93 -19.93 -14.33
CA TYR A 63 -15.97 -20.88 -14.80
C TYR A 63 -15.91 -22.13 -13.96
N GLU A 64 -17.06 -22.56 -13.47
CA GLU A 64 -17.22 -23.87 -12.82
C GLU A 64 -17.73 -24.88 -13.85
N THR A 65 -17.10 -26.06 -13.90
CA THR A 65 -17.52 -27.18 -14.72
C THR A 65 -17.76 -28.38 -13.80
N ASN A 66 -18.97 -28.91 -13.82
CA ASN A 66 -19.35 -30.06 -12.98
C ASN A 66 -18.72 -31.38 -13.49
N SER A 67 -18.90 -32.46 -12.71
CA SER A 67 -18.36 -33.79 -13.03
C SER A 67 -18.93 -34.41 -14.34
N LEU A 68 -20.01 -33.86 -14.86
CA LEU A 68 -20.62 -34.28 -16.15
C LEU A 68 -20.11 -33.46 -17.34
N GLY A 69 -19.22 -32.50 -17.10
CA GLY A 69 -18.65 -31.63 -18.14
C GLY A 69 -19.52 -30.42 -18.49
N CYS A 70 -20.58 -30.11 -17.74
CA CYS A 70 -21.41 -28.94 -17.96
C CYS A 70 -20.82 -27.72 -17.23
N SER A 71 -20.57 -26.64 -17.97
CA SER A 71 -20.10 -25.35 -17.42
C SER A 71 -21.30 -24.45 -17.13
N GLY A 72 -21.24 -23.79 -15.97
CA GLY A 72 -22.20 -22.75 -15.61
C GLY A 72 -21.78 -21.35 -16.10
N ASP A 73 -22.59 -20.34 -15.74
CA ASP A 73 -22.25 -18.94 -15.97
C ASP A 73 -21.00 -18.55 -15.17
N PRO A 74 -20.14 -17.66 -15.71
CA PRO A 74 -18.94 -17.24 -15.02
C PRO A 74 -19.24 -16.37 -13.79
N PHE A 75 -18.44 -16.53 -12.76
CA PHE A 75 -18.31 -15.50 -11.74
C PHE A 75 -17.24 -14.48 -12.19
N ILE A 76 -17.58 -13.20 -12.12
CA ILE A 76 -16.72 -12.08 -12.54
C ILE A 76 -16.51 -11.16 -11.33
N LEU A 77 -15.24 -10.84 -11.05
CA LEU A 77 -14.84 -9.83 -10.06
C LEU A 77 -14.10 -8.72 -10.80
N PRO A 78 -14.69 -7.51 -10.89
CA PRO A 78 -13.95 -6.33 -11.33
C PRO A 78 -12.87 -5.99 -10.33
N VAL A 79 -11.67 -5.66 -10.81
CA VAL A 79 -10.50 -5.32 -9.97
C VAL A 79 -9.86 -4.06 -10.52
N GLN A 80 -9.54 -3.13 -9.60
CA GLN A 80 -8.76 -1.94 -9.87
C GLN A 80 -7.34 -2.11 -9.33
N VAL A 81 -6.32 -1.88 -10.17
CA VAL A 81 -4.92 -1.76 -9.75
C VAL A 81 -4.56 -0.29 -9.64
N TRP A 82 -4.15 0.13 -8.44
CA TRP A 82 -3.84 1.50 -8.10
C TRP A 82 -2.33 1.73 -8.07
N GLU A 83 -1.91 2.92 -8.48
CA GLU A 83 -0.53 3.35 -8.30
C GLU A 83 -0.25 3.65 -6.83
N SER A 84 0.93 3.23 -6.35
CA SER A 84 1.42 3.65 -5.03
C SER A 84 1.90 5.10 -5.08
N PRO A 85 1.80 5.85 -3.98
CA PRO A 85 2.35 7.21 -3.93
C PRO A 85 3.81 7.25 -4.35
N ALA A 86 4.19 8.27 -5.13
CA ALA A 86 5.57 8.43 -5.56
C ALA A 86 6.50 8.68 -4.35
N LYS A 87 7.61 7.95 -4.29
CA LYS A 87 8.62 8.13 -3.25
C LYS A 87 9.34 9.46 -3.46
N GLU A 88 9.51 10.25 -2.38
CA GLU A 88 10.15 11.56 -2.41
C GLU A 88 11.00 11.81 -1.14
N ASP A 89 11.72 12.91 -1.12
CA ASP A 89 12.50 13.35 0.03
C ASP A 89 11.64 14.19 0.99
N ILE A 90 11.89 14.05 2.28
CA ILE A 90 11.31 14.91 3.31
C ILE A 90 12.01 16.28 3.24
N ILE A 91 11.23 17.34 3.28
CA ILE A 91 11.71 18.73 3.34
C ILE A 91 11.71 19.19 4.79
N GLY A 92 12.84 19.71 5.28
CA GLY A 92 12.97 20.21 6.66
C GLY A 92 14.41 20.61 6.96
N ASP A 93 14.66 21.04 8.21
CA ASP A 93 15.99 21.45 8.67
C ASP A 93 16.80 20.23 9.11
N ALA A 94 18.01 20.07 8.55
CA ALA A 94 18.92 18.96 8.89
C ALA A 94 19.70 19.22 10.19
N VAL A 95 19.81 20.48 10.63
CA VAL A 95 20.49 20.87 11.85
C VAL A 95 19.58 21.80 12.65
N VAL A 96 19.28 21.42 13.87
CA VAL A 96 18.37 22.13 14.76
C VAL A 96 18.97 22.31 16.14
N CYS A 97 18.45 23.22 16.96
CA CYS A 97 18.81 23.34 18.36
C CYS A 97 17.87 22.51 19.23
N ALA A 98 18.38 22.01 20.35
CA ALA A 98 17.55 21.33 21.34
C ALA A 98 16.42 22.23 21.83
N TYR A 99 15.24 21.64 22.07
CA TYR A 99 14.03 22.31 22.56
C TYR A 99 13.47 23.39 21.63
N THR A 100 13.79 23.34 20.32
CA THR A 100 13.20 24.21 19.30
C THR A 100 12.23 23.43 18.42
N THR A 101 11.32 24.17 17.78
CA THR A 101 10.29 23.60 16.90
C THR A 101 10.62 23.88 15.45
N HIS A 102 10.56 22.84 14.62
CA HIS A 102 10.85 22.89 13.18
C HIS A 102 9.76 22.16 12.38
N SER A 103 9.58 22.56 11.11
CA SER A 103 8.60 21.94 10.24
C SER A 103 9.24 20.91 9.33
N TYR A 104 8.54 19.79 9.13
CA TYR A 104 8.91 18.74 8.18
C TYR A 104 7.72 18.42 7.30
N SER A 105 7.94 18.22 6.01
CA SER A 105 6.86 18.00 5.07
C SER A 105 7.24 17.10 3.91
N VAL A 106 6.23 16.48 3.32
CA VAL A 106 6.21 15.85 2.01
C VAL A 106 5.07 16.45 1.20
N THR A 107 4.99 16.13 -0.10
CA THR A 107 3.91 16.61 -0.96
C THR A 107 2.55 16.16 -0.43
N ASN A 108 1.63 17.10 -0.26
CA ASN A 108 0.26 16.78 0.12
C ASN A 108 -0.50 16.17 -1.07
N ARG A 109 -0.97 14.93 -0.93
CA ARG A 109 -1.82 14.24 -1.92
C ARG A 109 -3.21 14.06 -1.36
N VAL A 110 -4.21 14.46 -2.16
CA VAL A 110 -5.63 14.37 -1.76
C VAL A 110 -6.00 12.91 -1.48
N GLY A 111 -6.60 12.69 -0.30
CA GLY A 111 -7.02 11.35 0.14
C GLY A 111 -5.92 10.50 0.76
N SER A 112 -4.67 10.98 0.80
CA SER A 112 -3.59 10.31 1.51
C SER A 112 -3.59 10.64 2.99
N THR A 113 -3.12 9.69 3.79
CA THR A 113 -2.81 9.85 5.21
C THR A 113 -1.33 9.55 5.45
N TYR A 114 -0.75 10.19 6.47
CA TYR A 114 0.67 10.12 6.74
C TYR A 114 0.91 9.58 8.15
N SER A 115 1.96 8.81 8.33
CA SER A 115 2.40 8.29 9.62
C SER A 115 3.88 8.59 9.81
N TRP A 116 4.19 9.53 10.70
CA TRP A 116 5.54 10.00 10.98
C TRP A 116 6.19 9.23 12.11
N THR A 117 7.48 8.98 11.98
CA THR A 117 8.32 8.42 13.02
C THR A 117 9.47 9.39 13.30
N LEU A 118 9.69 9.71 14.56
CA LEU A 118 10.64 10.74 15.02
C LEU A 118 11.76 10.13 15.86
N PRO A 119 12.90 10.86 15.99
CA PRO A 119 13.93 10.51 16.95
C PRO A 119 13.43 10.52 18.39
N GLY A 120 14.15 9.83 19.29
CA GLY A 120 13.80 9.78 20.71
C GLY A 120 13.78 11.17 21.35
N GLY A 121 12.72 11.47 22.10
CA GLY A 121 12.51 12.75 22.78
C GLY A 121 11.98 13.88 21.90
N ALA A 122 11.74 13.63 20.61
CA ALA A 122 11.02 14.56 19.74
C ALA A 122 9.51 14.30 19.79
N ALA A 123 8.71 15.34 19.62
CA ALA A 123 7.24 15.26 19.65
C ALA A 123 6.60 16.08 18.51
N ILE A 124 5.55 15.55 17.90
CA ILE A 124 4.73 16.27 16.92
C ILE A 124 3.82 17.24 17.67
N ILE A 125 3.74 18.48 17.16
CA ILE A 125 2.79 19.50 17.59
C ILE A 125 1.74 19.64 16.50
N GLY A 126 0.47 19.36 16.83
CA GLY A 126 -0.66 19.41 15.89
C GLY A 126 -1.07 18.03 15.38
N ASP A 127 -1.52 17.97 14.11
CA ASP A 127 -2.04 16.74 13.50
C ASP A 127 -0.89 15.81 13.06
N PRO A 128 -0.75 14.61 13.66
CA PRO A 128 0.30 13.66 13.31
C PRO A 128 0.06 12.93 11.97
N SER A 129 -1.13 13.08 11.37
CA SER A 129 -1.50 12.43 10.11
C SER A 129 -1.43 13.35 8.89
N ALA A 130 -1.01 14.60 9.09
CA ALA A 130 -0.84 15.58 8.02
C ALA A 130 0.45 15.34 7.20
N SER A 131 0.44 15.82 5.94
CA SER A 131 1.64 15.83 5.06
C SER A 131 2.73 16.79 5.53
N SER A 132 2.39 17.72 6.41
CA SER A 132 3.32 18.68 7.04
C SER A 132 3.08 18.69 8.53
N ILE A 133 4.14 18.52 9.31
CA ILE A 133 4.12 18.48 10.77
C ILE A 133 5.08 19.51 11.36
N SER A 134 4.77 19.98 12.57
CA SER A 134 5.69 20.72 13.41
C SER A 134 6.25 19.78 14.47
N VAL A 135 7.57 19.74 14.60
CA VAL A 135 8.28 18.85 15.52
C VAL A 135 9.08 19.67 16.53
N MET A 136 8.80 19.46 17.81
CA MET A 136 9.66 19.94 18.89
C MET A 136 10.70 18.87 19.19
N PHE A 137 11.98 19.23 19.06
CA PHE A 137 13.08 18.30 19.34
C PHE A 137 13.47 18.33 20.81
N GLY A 138 13.85 17.17 21.33
CA GLY A 138 14.60 17.06 22.60
C GLY A 138 16.09 17.36 22.38
N ASN A 139 16.95 16.67 23.10
CA ASN A 139 18.43 16.82 23.02
C ASN A 139 19.09 15.72 22.17
N VAL A 140 18.32 14.88 21.50
CA VAL A 140 18.81 13.74 20.71
C VAL A 140 18.40 13.91 19.26
N GLY A 141 19.38 13.88 18.35
CA GLY A 141 19.17 13.81 16.91
C GLY A 141 18.85 12.38 16.44
N GLY A 142 18.58 12.24 15.16
CA GLY A 142 18.29 10.94 14.56
C GLY A 142 17.52 11.08 13.25
N THR A 143 16.69 10.09 12.94
CA THR A 143 15.98 10.01 11.68
C THR A 143 14.51 10.40 11.84
N VAL A 144 14.06 11.29 10.97
CA VAL A 144 12.64 11.56 10.71
C VAL A 144 12.25 10.72 9.50
N SER A 145 11.18 9.96 9.60
CA SER A 145 10.64 9.17 8.49
C SER A 145 9.13 9.29 8.41
N VAL A 146 8.58 9.10 7.21
CA VAL A 146 7.15 9.16 6.98
C VAL A 146 6.71 8.08 6.00
N ARG A 147 5.59 7.48 6.32
CA ARG A 147 4.86 6.54 5.49
C ARG A 147 3.57 7.18 5.02
N GLU A 148 3.37 7.23 3.72
CA GLU A 148 2.13 7.68 3.08
C GLU A 148 1.26 6.47 2.73
N THR A 149 -0.05 6.58 2.97
CA THR A 149 -1.05 5.62 2.53
C THR A 149 -2.10 6.38 1.72
N ASN A 150 -2.29 6.03 0.44
CA ASN A 150 -3.30 6.67 -0.40
C ASN A 150 -4.72 6.15 -0.12
N ILE A 151 -5.71 6.71 -0.81
CA ILE A 151 -7.13 6.36 -0.65
C ILE A 151 -7.44 4.88 -0.94
N ALA A 152 -6.65 4.21 -1.78
CA ALA A 152 -6.78 2.79 -2.11
C ALA A 152 -6.03 1.88 -1.12
N GLY A 153 -5.36 2.44 -0.13
CA GLY A 153 -4.56 1.71 0.85
C GLY A 153 -3.16 1.37 0.38
N CYS A 154 -2.70 1.89 -0.77
CA CYS A 154 -1.35 1.68 -1.25
C CYS A 154 -0.35 2.53 -0.46
N ILE A 155 0.76 1.89 -0.07
CA ILE A 155 1.70 2.44 0.90
C ILE A 155 3.04 2.77 0.22
N THR A 156 3.60 3.93 0.56
CA THR A 156 4.98 4.30 0.23
C THR A 156 5.70 4.79 1.49
N ASN A 157 6.91 4.28 1.70
CA ASN A 157 7.84 4.85 2.67
C ASN A 157 8.74 5.83 1.94
N HIS A 158 8.67 7.10 2.33
CA HIS A 158 9.52 8.17 1.77
C HIS A 158 10.97 8.01 2.20
N ASN A 159 11.89 8.76 1.57
CA ASN A 159 13.28 8.71 1.96
C ASN A 159 13.46 9.24 3.40
N PRO A 160 14.20 8.52 4.25
CA PRO A 160 14.43 8.96 5.62
C PRO A 160 15.29 10.22 5.64
N PHE A 161 15.02 11.13 6.58
CA PHE A 161 15.70 12.41 6.72
C PHE A 161 16.47 12.45 8.03
N SER A 162 17.78 12.71 7.96
CA SER A 162 18.65 12.77 9.15
C SER A 162 18.65 14.17 9.75
N VAL A 163 18.48 14.26 11.06
CA VAL A 163 18.49 15.51 11.82
C VAL A 163 19.56 15.45 12.90
N THR A 164 20.41 16.47 12.93
CA THR A 164 21.39 16.70 14.00
C THR A 164 20.82 17.72 14.97
N VAL A 165 20.82 17.39 16.25
CA VAL A 165 20.39 18.30 17.32
C VAL A 165 21.62 18.83 18.06
N ASN A 166 21.80 20.14 18.02
CA ASN A 166 22.86 20.82 18.79
C ASN A 166 22.33 21.24 20.17
N PRO A 167 23.15 21.11 21.23
CA PRO A 167 22.76 21.60 22.55
C PRO A 167 22.59 23.12 22.55
N GLN A 168 21.71 23.62 23.41
CA GLN A 168 21.62 25.06 23.65
C GLN A 168 22.88 25.54 24.42
N PRO A 169 23.35 26.78 24.16
CA PRO A 169 24.37 27.38 25.00
C PRO A 169 23.91 27.45 26.46
N SER A 170 24.83 27.21 27.38
CA SER A 170 24.62 27.34 28.82
C SER A 170 24.65 28.80 29.25
#